data_ec0c0b10adf6f7f4093606367b0ff2fa
#
_entry.id   ec0c0b10adf6f7f4093606367b0ff2fa
#
_cell.length_a   1.000
_cell.length_b   1.000
_cell.length_c   1.000
_cell.angle_alpha   90.00
_cell.angle_beta   90.00
_cell.angle_gamma   90.00
#
_symmetry.space_group_name_H-M   'P 1'
#
loop_
_entity.id
_entity.type
_entity.pdbx_description
1 polymer ?
#
loop_
_entity_poly.entity_id
_entity_poly.type
_entity_poly.pdbx_seq_one_letter_code
_entity_poly.pdbx_strand_id
1 'polypeptide(L)'
;MRRVISLWLPRFATDRTGRAMPALRDRPFAQVLERRGRPGLYAVNSAAERAGLTPGMALANARAILPSLTILPARPNDDARVLARLAGWCGRYSPWTTACEARGEIPDTEPHISLEGAGGGGLWIDSSGCAHLFGGEEAMLKDITSRITQ
;
A
#
# COMPACT_ATOMS: atom_id res chain seq x y z
N MET A 1 21.14 -1.37 -21.78
CA MET A 1 21.02 -1.81 -20.39
C MET A 1 19.58 -1.59 -19.94
N ARG A 2 18.91 -2.62 -19.41
CA ARG A 2 17.53 -2.50 -18.94
C ARG A 2 17.51 -1.75 -17.61
N ARG A 3 16.65 -0.74 -17.48
CA ARG A 3 16.48 0.07 -16.27
C ARG A 3 15.04 0.04 -15.82
N VAL A 4 14.82 -0.26 -14.55
CA VAL A 4 13.49 -0.41 -13.96
C VAL A 4 13.39 0.48 -12.73
N ILE A 5 12.31 1.26 -12.66
CA ILE A 5 11.93 2.02 -11.48
C ILE A 5 11.02 1.13 -10.64
N SER A 6 11.35 0.98 -9.36
CA SER A 6 10.51 0.35 -8.36
C SER A 6 9.94 1.44 -7.43
N LEU A 7 8.62 1.55 -7.39
CA LEU A 7 7.91 2.42 -6.45
C LEU A 7 7.25 1.55 -5.40
N TRP A 8 7.46 1.89 -4.14
CA TRP A 8 6.84 1.22 -3.01
C TRP A 8 5.99 2.18 -2.20
N LEU A 9 4.73 1.80 -1.95
CA LEU A 9 3.73 2.57 -1.22
C LEU A 9 3.36 1.80 0.06
N PRO A 10 4.11 1.96 1.15
CA PRO A 10 4.02 1.08 2.33
C PRO A 10 2.66 1.13 3.04
N ARG A 11 1.94 2.23 2.94
CA ARG A 11 0.64 2.44 3.58
C ARG A 11 -0.49 2.65 2.57
N PHE A 12 -0.37 2.05 1.39
CA PHE A 12 -1.30 2.26 0.28
C PHE A 12 -2.78 2.12 0.67
N ALA A 13 -3.13 1.05 1.38
CA ALA A 13 -4.51 0.77 1.80
C ALA A 13 -5.06 1.83 2.77
N THR A 14 -4.27 2.23 3.76
CA THR A 14 -4.69 3.24 4.74
C THR A 14 -4.62 4.66 4.17
N ASP A 15 -3.66 4.97 3.29
CA ASP A 15 -3.60 6.27 2.62
C ASP A 15 -4.79 6.46 1.69
N ARG A 16 -5.19 5.41 0.95
CA ARG A 16 -6.42 5.40 0.15
C ARG A 16 -7.66 5.66 1.01
N THR A 17 -7.75 4.99 2.15
CA THR A 17 -8.86 5.16 3.09
C THR A 17 -8.87 6.57 3.70
N GLY A 18 -7.72 7.09 4.10
CA GLY A 18 -7.60 8.45 4.64
C GLY A 18 -7.96 9.55 3.63
N ARG A 19 -7.73 9.31 2.32
CA ARG A 19 -8.22 10.21 1.25
C ARG A 19 -9.74 10.18 1.11
N ALA A 20 -10.35 9.00 1.21
CA ALA A 20 -11.80 8.83 1.15
C ALA A 20 -12.51 9.32 2.42
N MET A 21 -11.84 9.25 3.57
CA MET A 21 -12.37 9.60 4.89
C MET A 21 -11.41 10.54 5.63
N PRO A 22 -11.35 11.84 5.26
CA PRO A 22 -10.36 12.78 5.80
C PRO A 22 -10.37 12.90 7.33
N ALA A 23 -11.54 12.72 7.96
CA ALA A 23 -11.68 12.76 9.43
C ALA A 23 -10.86 11.69 10.17
N LEU A 24 -10.43 10.63 9.46
CA LEU A 24 -9.61 9.56 10.03
C LEU A 24 -8.10 9.78 9.84
N ARG A 25 -7.69 10.71 8.98
CA ARG A 25 -6.30 10.88 8.57
C ARG A 25 -5.35 11.06 9.76
N ASP A 26 -5.75 11.85 10.74
CA ASP A 26 -4.93 12.20 11.89
C ASP A 26 -5.24 11.38 13.15
N ARG A 27 -6.21 10.47 13.06
CA ARG A 27 -6.57 9.57 14.15
C ARG A 27 -5.99 8.19 13.92
N PRO A 28 -5.53 7.49 14.97
CA PRO A 28 -5.09 6.11 14.82
C PRO A 28 -6.23 5.22 14.32
N PHE A 29 -6.04 4.60 13.16
CA PHE A 29 -6.95 3.58 12.65
C PHE A 29 -6.17 2.44 12.02
N ALA A 30 -6.80 1.28 12.01
CA ALA A 30 -6.30 0.09 11.35
C ALA A 30 -7.39 -0.57 10.52
N GLN A 31 -6.99 -1.22 9.47
CA GLN A 31 -7.83 -2.14 8.71
C GLN A 31 -7.61 -3.55 9.20
N VAL A 32 -8.69 -4.28 9.41
CA VAL A 32 -8.66 -5.64 9.96
C VAL A 32 -9.13 -6.62 8.90
N LEU A 33 -8.39 -7.70 8.77
CA LEU A 33 -8.73 -8.85 7.98
C LEU A 33 -8.86 -10.06 8.90
N GLU A 34 -10.00 -10.76 8.78
CA GLU A 34 -10.19 -12.02 9.48
C GLU A 34 -9.64 -13.17 8.64
N ARG A 35 -8.80 -14.01 9.24
CA ARG A 35 -8.23 -15.20 8.63
C ARG A 35 -8.40 -16.38 9.58
N ARG A 36 -9.06 -17.44 9.10
CA ARG A 36 -9.30 -18.66 9.89
C ARG A 36 -9.89 -18.36 11.27
N GLY A 37 -10.86 -17.45 11.33
CA GLY A 37 -11.51 -17.03 12.56
C GLY A 37 -10.64 -16.15 13.49
N ARG A 38 -9.47 -15.66 13.02
CA ARG A 38 -8.58 -14.80 13.80
C ARG A 38 -8.46 -13.42 13.15
N PRO A 39 -9.01 -12.38 13.77
CA PRO A 39 -8.87 -11.02 13.27
C PRO A 39 -7.44 -10.49 13.55
N GLY A 40 -6.80 -9.99 12.50
CA GLY A 40 -5.49 -9.38 12.57
C GLY A 40 -5.44 -8.05 11.81
N LEU A 41 -4.45 -7.22 12.14
CA LEU A 41 -4.24 -5.95 11.46
C LEU A 41 -3.69 -6.22 10.06
N TYR A 42 -4.46 -5.85 9.05
CA TYR A 42 -4.06 -5.89 7.64
C TYR A 42 -3.19 -4.68 7.28
N ALA A 43 -3.61 -3.49 7.72
CA ALA A 43 -2.91 -2.25 7.47
C ALA A 43 -3.14 -1.28 8.64
N VAL A 44 -2.14 -0.45 8.92
CA VAL A 44 -2.18 0.59 9.95
C VAL A 44 -1.80 1.93 9.34
N ASN A 45 -2.45 3.01 9.77
CA ASN A 45 -2.04 4.34 9.33
C ASN A 45 -0.84 4.85 10.15
N SER A 46 -0.24 5.97 9.72
CA SER A 46 0.93 6.53 10.37
C SER A 46 0.71 6.88 11.86
N ALA A 47 -0.50 7.26 12.25
CA ALA A 47 -0.83 7.56 13.64
C ALA A 47 -0.87 6.28 14.50
N ALA A 48 -1.43 5.19 13.97
CA ALA A 48 -1.44 3.88 14.64
C ALA A 48 -0.02 3.27 14.71
N GLU A 49 0.77 3.42 13.65
CA GLU A 49 2.17 2.97 13.60
C GLU A 49 3.02 3.67 14.67
N ARG A 50 2.88 5.00 14.83
CA ARG A 50 3.53 5.75 15.91
C ARG A 50 3.10 5.31 17.30
N ALA A 51 1.90 4.76 17.45
CA ALA A 51 1.41 4.18 18.70
C ALA A 51 1.92 2.74 18.95
N GLY A 52 2.80 2.21 18.08
CA GLY A 52 3.42 0.89 18.22
C GLY A 52 2.62 -0.26 17.59
N LEU A 53 1.63 0.04 16.75
CA LEU A 53 0.87 -0.97 16.03
C LEU A 53 1.55 -1.32 14.70
N THR A 54 1.51 -2.59 14.34
CA THR A 54 2.10 -3.11 13.10
C THR A 54 1.13 -4.02 12.35
N PRO A 55 1.18 -4.06 11.00
CA PRO A 55 0.48 -5.08 10.24
C PRO A 55 0.86 -6.48 10.73
N GLY A 56 -0.09 -7.40 10.74
CA GLY A 56 0.09 -8.76 11.26
C GLY A 56 -0.20 -8.93 12.73
N MET A 57 -0.26 -7.85 13.51
CA MET A 57 -0.61 -7.92 14.93
C MET A 57 -2.04 -8.42 15.13
N ALA A 58 -2.27 -9.30 16.11
CA ALA A 58 -3.61 -9.72 16.49
C ALA A 58 -4.44 -8.51 16.98
N LEU A 59 -5.71 -8.45 16.58
CA LEU A 59 -6.61 -7.34 16.96
C LEU A 59 -6.71 -7.17 18.49
N ALA A 60 -6.71 -8.27 19.24
CA ALA A 60 -6.76 -8.23 20.70
C ALA A 60 -5.54 -7.50 21.30
N ASN A 61 -4.34 -7.79 20.78
CA ASN A 61 -3.11 -7.13 21.22
C ASN A 61 -3.12 -5.64 20.85
N ALA A 62 -3.57 -5.31 19.64
CA ALA A 62 -3.67 -3.94 19.19
C ALA A 62 -4.60 -3.10 20.08
N ARG A 63 -5.75 -3.66 20.48
CA ARG A 63 -6.68 -3.01 21.43
C ARG A 63 -6.12 -2.90 22.84
N ALA A 64 -5.28 -3.84 23.27
CA ALA A 64 -4.61 -3.74 24.55
C ALA A 64 -3.59 -2.58 24.57
N ILE A 65 -2.89 -2.35 23.45
CA ILE A 65 -1.93 -1.25 23.32
C ILE A 65 -2.67 0.08 23.16
N LEU A 66 -3.71 0.13 22.31
CA LEU A 66 -4.45 1.34 21.98
C LEU A 66 -5.96 1.07 22.02
N PRO A 67 -6.62 1.21 23.18
CA PRO A 67 -8.07 0.96 23.33
C PRO A 67 -8.93 1.86 22.44
N SER A 68 -8.47 3.08 22.12
CA SER A 68 -9.16 4.06 21.27
C SER A 68 -8.96 3.83 19.76
N LEU A 69 -8.33 2.73 19.35
CA LEU A 69 -8.06 2.41 17.95
C LEU A 69 -9.36 2.28 17.17
N THR A 70 -9.48 3.07 16.10
CA THR A 70 -10.58 2.93 15.14
C THR A 70 -10.32 1.74 14.22
N ILE A 71 -11.30 0.84 14.11
CA ILE A 71 -11.20 -0.38 13.30
C ILE A 71 -12.09 -0.27 12.07
N LEU A 72 -11.54 -0.58 10.92
CA LEU A 72 -12.25 -0.67 9.64
C LEU A 72 -12.01 -2.06 9.02
N PRO A 73 -12.97 -2.57 8.22
CA PRO A 73 -12.73 -3.79 7.47
C PRO A 73 -11.70 -3.56 6.36
N ALA A 74 -10.75 -4.48 6.20
CA ALA A 74 -9.83 -4.47 5.06
C ALA A 74 -10.58 -4.78 3.76
N ARG A 75 -10.13 -4.18 2.67
CA ARG A 75 -10.68 -4.38 1.31
C ARG A 75 -9.56 -4.63 0.30
N PRO A 76 -8.84 -5.76 0.39
CA PRO A 76 -7.67 -6.02 -0.45
C PRO A 76 -7.98 -5.99 -1.95
N ASN A 77 -9.15 -6.47 -2.37
CA ASN A 77 -9.56 -6.45 -3.78
C ASN A 77 -9.76 -5.02 -4.31
N ASP A 78 -10.28 -4.11 -3.48
CA ASP A 78 -10.41 -2.70 -3.85
C ASP A 78 -9.04 -2.04 -3.93
N ASP A 79 -8.12 -2.38 -3.02
CA ASP A 79 -6.74 -1.91 -3.04
C ASP A 79 -6.02 -2.36 -4.31
N ALA A 80 -6.14 -3.63 -4.69
CA ALA A 80 -5.58 -4.17 -5.92
C ALA A 80 -6.11 -3.46 -7.18
N ARG A 81 -7.42 -3.19 -7.24
CA ARG A 81 -8.03 -2.45 -8.36
C ARG A 81 -7.50 -1.02 -8.48
N VAL A 82 -7.35 -0.33 -7.36
CA VAL A 82 -6.83 1.04 -7.36
C VAL A 82 -5.34 1.04 -7.72
N LEU A 83 -4.58 0.07 -7.24
CA LEU A 83 -3.17 -0.08 -7.60
C LEU A 83 -2.99 -0.36 -9.11
N ALA A 84 -3.84 -1.22 -9.68
CA ALA A 84 -3.85 -1.47 -11.13
C ALA A 84 -4.16 -0.21 -11.95
N ARG A 85 -5.11 0.63 -11.47
CA ARG A 85 -5.39 1.93 -12.09
C ARG A 85 -4.20 2.88 -12.00
N LEU A 86 -3.49 2.87 -10.88
CA LEU A 86 -2.27 3.67 -10.70
C LEU A 86 -1.16 3.20 -11.66
N ALA A 87 -1.01 1.89 -11.85
CA ALA A 87 -0.10 1.35 -12.85
C ALA A 87 -0.46 1.81 -14.27
N GLY A 88 -1.75 1.75 -14.63
CA GLY A 88 -2.25 2.29 -15.91
C GLY A 88 -1.98 3.79 -16.07
N TRP A 89 -2.13 4.58 -15.00
CA TRP A 89 -1.80 6.00 -15.02
C TRP A 89 -0.29 6.23 -15.21
N CYS A 90 0.56 5.37 -14.67
CA CYS A 90 2.01 5.40 -14.91
C CYS A 90 2.40 5.07 -16.37
N GLY A 91 1.48 4.56 -17.16
CA GLY A 91 1.65 4.33 -18.61
C GLY A 91 2.09 5.57 -19.39
N ARG A 92 1.88 6.78 -18.85
CA ARG A 92 2.40 8.04 -19.39
C ARG A 92 3.92 8.16 -19.37
N TYR A 93 4.56 7.40 -18.49
CA TYR A 93 6.02 7.39 -18.33
C TYR A 93 6.69 6.28 -19.14
N SER A 94 6.00 5.15 -19.25
CA SER A 94 6.48 4.01 -20.02
C SER A 94 5.30 3.11 -20.39
N PRO A 95 5.27 2.52 -21.58
CA PRO A 95 4.27 1.52 -21.94
C PRO A 95 4.38 0.22 -21.11
N TRP A 96 5.50 0.01 -20.47
CA TRP A 96 5.80 -1.18 -19.66
C TRP A 96 5.71 -0.84 -18.17
N THR A 97 4.48 -0.84 -17.66
CA THR A 97 4.20 -0.65 -16.24
C THR A 97 3.39 -1.83 -15.71
N THR A 98 3.68 -2.25 -14.49
CA THR A 98 2.89 -3.29 -13.83
C THR A 98 2.74 -2.98 -12.35
N ALA A 99 1.57 -3.31 -11.80
CA ALA A 99 1.38 -3.35 -10.36
C ALA A 99 2.07 -4.59 -9.81
N CYS A 100 2.90 -4.40 -8.78
CA CYS A 100 3.25 -5.48 -7.89
C CYS A 100 2.07 -5.61 -6.93
N GLU A 101 1.32 -6.68 -7.06
CA GLU A 101 0.11 -6.88 -6.26
C GLU A 101 0.44 -6.67 -4.79
N ALA A 102 -0.20 -5.67 -4.17
CA ALA A 102 -0.44 -5.76 -2.76
C ALA A 102 -1.15 -7.11 -2.61
N ARG A 103 -0.50 -8.10 -2.00
CA ARG A 103 -0.95 -9.49 -1.96
C ARG A 103 -2.37 -9.58 -1.41
N GLY A 104 -3.38 -9.32 -2.29
CA GLY A 104 -4.80 -9.39 -1.95
C GLY A 104 -5.30 -10.82 -1.86
N GLU A 105 -4.71 -11.72 -2.62
CA GLU A 105 -4.93 -13.16 -2.50
C GLU A 105 -3.70 -13.79 -1.86
N ILE A 106 -3.69 -13.83 -0.54
CA ILE A 106 -2.80 -14.71 0.19
C ILE A 106 -3.48 -16.08 0.12
N PRO A 107 -2.90 -17.06 -0.60
CA PRO A 107 -3.49 -18.40 -0.64
C PRO A 107 -3.63 -18.92 0.78
N ASP A 108 -4.80 -19.44 1.13
CA ASP A 108 -5.09 -20.04 2.45
C ASP A 108 -4.20 -21.26 2.79
N THR A 109 -3.34 -21.66 1.84
CA THR A 109 -2.51 -22.86 1.91
C THR A 109 -1.18 -22.69 2.62
N GLU A 110 -0.69 -21.47 2.84
CA GLU A 110 0.61 -21.24 3.48
C GLU A 110 0.44 -20.82 4.95
N PRO A 111 0.87 -21.63 5.92
CA PRO A 111 0.68 -21.36 7.36
C PRO A 111 1.55 -20.21 7.90
N HIS A 112 2.51 -19.71 7.15
CA HIS A 112 3.54 -18.77 7.63
C HIS A 112 3.68 -17.49 6.78
N ILE A 113 2.66 -17.09 6.03
CA ILE A 113 2.75 -15.81 5.34
C ILE A 113 2.61 -14.70 6.39
N SER A 114 3.75 -14.15 6.75
CA SER A 114 3.84 -12.93 7.50
C SER A 114 3.03 -11.85 6.77
N LEU A 115 2.18 -11.15 7.49
CA LEU A 115 1.46 -9.97 6.95
C LEU A 115 2.41 -8.77 6.77
N GLU A 116 3.73 -9.00 6.83
CA GLU A 116 4.75 -8.01 6.54
C GLU A 116 4.53 -7.47 5.13
N GLY A 117 4.28 -6.17 5.04
CA GLY A 117 3.93 -5.50 3.79
C GLY A 117 2.47 -5.62 3.37
N ALA A 118 1.60 -6.28 4.15
CA ALA A 118 0.15 -6.23 3.92
C ALA A 118 -0.33 -4.77 3.94
N GLY A 119 -1.29 -4.45 3.07
CA GLY A 119 -1.79 -3.08 2.92
C GLY A 119 -0.85 -2.12 2.18
N GLY A 120 0.37 -2.54 1.83
CA GLY A 120 1.26 -1.83 0.92
C GLY A 120 0.97 -2.15 -0.55
N GLY A 121 1.55 -1.38 -1.44
CA GLY A 121 1.46 -1.59 -2.89
C GLY A 121 2.74 -1.19 -3.60
N GLY A 122 3.07 -1.85 -4.69
CA GLY A 122 4.25 -1.57 -5.50
C GLY A 122 3.92 -1.39 -6.97
N LEU A 123 4.77 -0.66 -7.67
CA LEU A 123 4.72 -0.48 -9.11
C LEU A 123 6.11 -0.70 -9.69
N TRP A 124 6.16 -1.36 -10.82
CA TRP A 124 7.35 -1.50 -11.64
C TRP A 124 7.15 -0.76 -12.95
N ILE A 125 8.12 0.10 -13.31
CA ILE A 125 8.10 0.91 -14.53
C ILE A 125 9.42 0.65 -15.25
N ASP A 126 9.40 0.09 -16.46
CA ASP A 126 10.59 -0.03 -17.28
C ASP A 126 10.89 1.33 -17.92
N SER A 127 11.92 2.01 -17.42
CA SER A 127 12.33 3.34 -17.89
C SER A 127 13.28 3.28 -19.10
N SER A 128 13.63 2.08 -19.56
CA SER A 128 14.55 1.89 -20.68
C SER A 128 14.03 2.62 -21.93
N GLY A 129 14.82 3.55 -22.45
CA GLY A 129 14.47 4.32 -23.64
C GLY A 129 13.39 5.40 -23.48
N CYS A 130 12.82 5.60 -22.27
CA CYS A 130 11.78 6.60 -22.02
C CYS A 130 12.27 7.80 -21.22
N ALA A 131 13.29 7.62 -20.37
CA ALA A 131 13.75 8.65 -19.43
C ALA A 131 14.17 9.97 -20.09
N HIS A 132 14.72 9.92 -21.31
CA HIS A 132 15.14 11.12 -22.07
C HIS A 132 13.97 12.05 -22.40
N LEU A 133 12.73 11.53 -22.51
CA LEU A 133 11.51 12.31 -22.78
C LEU A 133 11.14 13.22 -21.58
N PHE A 134 11.67 12.93 -20.41
CA PHE A 134 11.40 13.66 -19.17
C PHE A 134 12.61 14.48 -18.68
N GLY A 135 13.67 14.58 -19.48
CA GLY A 135 14.90 15.24 -19.07
C GLY A 135 15.87 14.37 -18.27
N GLY A 136 15.72 13.04 -18.35
CA GLY A 136 16.54 12.04 -17.66
C GLY A 136 15.79 11.32 -16.56
N GLU A 137 16.45 10.30 -16.00
CA GLU A 137 15.84 9.43 -14.98
C GLU A 137 15.50 10.17 -13.68
N GLU A 138 16.38 11.06 -13.24
CA GLU A 138 16.16 11.83 -12.02
C GLU A 138 14.93 12.76 -12.15
N ALA A 139 14.82 13.46 -13.26
CA ALA A 139 13.67 14.31 -13.53
C ALA A 139 12.37 13.51 -13.63
N MET A 140 12.41 12.35 -14.28
CA MET A 140 11.29 11.42 -14.36
C MET A 140 10.85 10.92 -12.97
N LEU A 141 11.79 10.49 -12.12
CA LEU A 141 11.52 10.06 -10.75
C LEU A 141 10.91 11.18 -9.91
N LYS A 142 11.44 12.39 -10.02
CA LYS A 142 10.93 13.56 -9.31
C LYS A 142 9.50 13.91 -9.73
N ASP A 143 9.18 13.83 -11.02
CA ASP A 143 7.81 14.06 -11.51
C ASP A 143 6.85 12.97 -11.03
N ILE A 144 7.24 11.69 -11.11
CA ILE A 144 6.44 10.57 -10.61
C ILE A 144 6.12 10.74 -9.12
N THR A 145 7.16 10.96 -8.29
CA THR A 145 6.99 11.06 -6.84
C THR A 145 6.13 12.26 -6.45
N SER A 146 6.36 13.42 -7.07
CA SER A 146 5.57 14.62 -6.78
C SER A 146 4.09 14.47 -7.08
N ARG A 147 3.74 13.73 -8.15
CA ARG A 147 2.34 13.51 -8.55
C ARG A 147 1.64 12.41 -7.74
N ILE A 148 2.36 11.41 -7.29
CA ILE A 148 1.77 10.32 -6.49
C ILE A 148 1.50 10.78 -5.05
N THR A 149 2.27 11.74 -4.53
CA THR A 149 2.13 12.25 -3.17
C THR A 149 1.08 13.37 -3.01
N GLN A 150 0.55 13.90 -4.11
CA GLN A 150 -0.59 14.84 -4.11
C GLN A 150 -1.93 14.12 -3.90
#